data_db264c9d4bd95d0e3301099f58b05b50
#
_entry.id   db264c9d4bd95d0e3301099f58b05b50
#
_cell.length_a   1.000
_cell.length_b   1.000
_cell.length_c   1.000
_cell.angle_alpha   90.00
_cell.angle_beta   90.00
_cell.angle_gamma   90.00
#
_symmetry.space_group_name_H-M   'P 1'
#
loop_
_entity.id
_entity.type
_entity.pdbx_description
1 polymer ?
#
loop_
_entity_poly.entity_id
_entity_poly.type
_entity_poly.pdbx_seq_one_letter_code
_entity_poly.pdbx_strand_id
1 'polypeptide(L)'
;PASPRRPQPDPGFSSRRTITVTPSGHERDEIAIDSLVDRNDSEFAMLRGTLLHEYMALIEWMEDGRPSTESMETVDRRISMQIGRPLCEKTRRSGREAFSSALAQPAVVQRMSRSAYGDRPHDHLEVCNELPFIVKTEVGEFNGRIDRLVIGRRDGVAIWADLIDFKSDAASLETLSEVQDRYRSQLDDYQRAVQVMLDLSPEQVSARLLFTGPGIDAPLS
;
A
#
# COMPACT_ATOMS: atom_id res chain seq x y z
N PRO A 1 -5.53 50.43 -44.22
CA PRO A 1 -4.69 49.52 -43.52
C PRO A 1 -5.56 48.46 -42.88
N ALA A 2 -5.39 47.24 -43.39
CA ALA A 2 -6.16 46.07 -42.93
C ALA A 2 -5.57 45.50 -41.63
N SER A 3 -6.42 45.25 -40.63
CA SER A 3 -6.08 44.59 -39.40
C SER A 3 -5.66 43.15 -39.63
N PRO A 4 -4.66 42.61 -38.94
CA PRO A 4 -4.26 41.23 -39.09
C PRO A 4 -5.32 40.29 -38.48
N ARG A 5 -5.75 39.30 -39.29
CA ARG A 5 -6.63 38.20 -38.84
C ARG A 5 -5.89 37.30 -37.82
N ARG A 6 -6.54 37.05 -36.67
CA ARG A 6 -6.13 35.98 -35.72
C ARG A 6 -6.23 34.64 -36.42
N PRO A 7 -5.25 33.75 -36.22
CA PRO A 7 -5.37 32.35 -36.66
C PRO A 7 -6.46 31.64 -35.88
N GLN A 8 -7.34 30.95 -36.61
CA GLN A 8 -8.31 30.01 -36.00
C GLN A 8 -7.58 28.76 -35.53
N PRO A 9 -7.96 28.19 -34.39
CA PRO A 9 -7.39 26.93 -33.96
C PRO A 9 -7.89 25.76 -34.82
N ASP A 10 -6.97 24.89 -35.18
CA ASP A 10 -7.15 23.70 -35.99
C ASP A 10 -8.12 22.70 -35.32
N PRO A 11 -9.17 22.16 -35.96
CA PRO A 11 -10.11 21.22 -35.37
C PRO A 11 -9.60 19.79 -35.49
N GLY A 12 -8.45 19.48 -34.92
CA GLY A 12 -7.79 18.19 -35.07
C GLY A 12 -7.19 17.56 -33.81
N PHE A 13 -7.35 18.21 -32.65
CA PHE A 13 -6.90 17.60 -31.41
C PHE A 13 -8.02 16.72 -30.81
N SER A 14 -8.07 15.46 -31.24
CA SER A 14 -8.74 14.40 -30.50
C SER A 14 -8.15 14.34 -29.10
N SER A 15 -8.91 14.78 -28.10
CA SER A 15 -8.56 14.62 -26.70
C SER A 15 -8.51 13.11 -26.41
N ARG A 16 -7.29 12.55 -26.37
CA ARG A 16 -7.08 11.23 -25.80
C ARG A 16 -7.60 11.27 -24.36
N ARG A 17 -8.71 10.60 -24.10
CA ARG A 17 -9.19 10.37 -22.75
C ARG A 17 -8.08 9.60 -22.03
N THR A 18 -7.42 10.25 -21.12
CA THR A 18 -6.52 9.61 -20.16
C THR A 18 -7.41 8.79 -19.25
N ILE A 19 -7.34 7.46 -19.32
CA ILE A 19 -8.00 6.59 -18.39
C ILE A 19 -7.09 6.51 -17.15
N THR A 20 -7.51 7.17 -16.07
CA THR A 20 -6.83 7.04 -14.78
C THR A 20 -7.37 5.77 -14.13
N VAL A 21 -6.56 4.73 -14.07
CA VAL A 21 -6.88 3.50 -13.32
C VAL A 21 -6.33 3.69 -11.92
N THR A 22 -7.21 3.69 -10.93
CA THR A 22 -6.83 3.70 -9.51
C THR A 22 -6.97 2.27 -9.00
N PRO A 23 -5.87 1.54 -8.71
CA PRO A 23 -5.93 0.14 -8.31
C PRO A 23 -6.72 -0.10 -7.01
N SER A 24 -6.88 0.93 -6.19
CA SER A 24 -7.64 0.90 -4.93
C SER A 24 -9.10 1.34 -5.07
N GLY A 25 -9.60 1.50 -6.31
CA GLY A 25 -10.98 1.87 -6.58
C GLY A 25 -11.94 0.70 -6.44
N HIS A 26 -12.32 0.34 -5.21
CA HIS A 26 -13.58 -0.38 -5.01
C HIS A 26 -14.73 0.52 -5.47
N GLU A 27 -15.60 -0.02 -6.32
CA GLU A 27 -16.87 0.59 -6.71
C GLU A 27 -17.56 1.12 -5.45
N ARG A 28 -17.93 2.40 -5.50
CA ARG A 28 -18.85 2.94 -4.52
C ARG A 28 -20.23 2.35 -4.88
N ASP A 29 -20.53 1.20 -4.30
CA ASP A 29 -21.90 0.76 -4.21
C ASP A 29 -22.69 1.87 -3.53
N GLU A 30 -23.78 2.30 -4.14
CA GLU A 30 -24.76 3.20 -3.54
C GLU A 30 -25.25 2.52 -2.25
N ILE A 31 -24.72 2.97 -1.13
CA ILE A 31 -25.13 2.48 0.18
C ILE A 31 -26.52 3.04 0.43
N ALA A 32 -27.52 2.19 0.36
CA ALA A 32 -28.86 2.45 0.84
C ALA A 32 -28.80 2.98 2.29
N ILE A 33 -29.60 4.02 2.55
CA ILE A 33 -29.67 4.74 3.83
C ILE A 33 -30.39 3.84 4.85
N ASP A 34 -29.69 2.83 5.34
CA ASP A 34 -30.16 2.07 6.50
C ASP A 34 -28.99 1.87 7.47
N SER A 35 -29.14 2.53 8.59
CA SER A 35 -28.40 2.49 9.85
C SER A 35 -27.18 3.42 9.99
N LEU A 36 -27.36 4.40 10.87
CA LEU A 36 -26.30 5.22 11.49
C LEU A 36 -25.29 4.36 12.29
N VAL A 37 -25.67 3.13 12.64
CA VAL A 37 -24.84 2.16 13.37
C VAL A 37 -23.80 1.57 12.44
N ASP A 38 -24.15 1.13 11.23
CA ASP A 38 -23.22 0.54 10.26
C ASP A 38 -22.16 1.54 9.77
N ARG A 39 -22.50 2.82 9.68
CA ARG A 39 -21.52 3.87 9.32
C ARG A 39 -20.44 4.04 10.37
N ASN A 40 -20.80 4.03 11.65
CA ASN A 40 -19.83 4.16 12.75
C ASN A 40 -18.90 2.94 12.82
N ASP A 41 -19.41 1.75 12.60
CA ASP A 41 -18.61 0.52 12.63
C ASP A 41 -17.69 0.42 11.41
N SER A 42 -18.17 0.82 10.23
CA SER A 42 -17.37 0.89 9.01
C SER A 42 -16.25 1.94 9.13
N GLU A 43 -16.55 3.14 9.63
CA GLU A 43 -15.54 4.18 9.84
C GLU A 43 -14.51 3.75 10.90
N PHE A 44 -14.97 3.12 11.98
CA PHE A 44 -14.10 2.57 13.02
C PHE A 44 -13.15 1.51 12.47
N ALA A 45 -13.66 0.55 11.66
CA ALA A 45 -12.85 -0.47 11.04
C ALA A 45 -11.81 0.11 10.07
N MET A 46 -12.22 1.09 9.27
CA MET A 46 -11.33 1.81 8.35
C MET A 46 -10.21 2.54 9.10
N LEU A 47 -10.53 3.29 10.14
CA LEU A 47 -9.54 4.03 10.93
C LEU A 47 -8.59 3.09 11.67
N ARG A 48 -9.10 1.95 12.18
CA ARG A 48 -8.27 0.90 12.79
C ARG A 48 -7.25 0.34 11.78
N GLY A 49 -7.70 0.05 10.56
CA GLY A 49 -6.83 -0.40 9.46
C GLY A 49 -5.77 0.64 9.11
N THR A 50 -6.18 1.90 8.94
CA THR A 50 -5.25 3.02 8.66
C THR A 50 -4.20 3.15 9.76
N LEU A 51 -4.59 3.10 11.04
CA LEU A 51 -3.65 3.16 12.15
C LEU A 51 -2.67 1.98 12.14
N LEU A 52 -3.14 0.78 11.83
CA LEU A 52 -2.29 -0.39 11.72
C LEU A 52 -1.20 -0.19 10.65
N HIS A 53 -1.57 0.20 9.42
CA HIS A 53 -0.62 0.45 8.34
C HIS A 53 0.39 1.53 8.71
N GLU A 54 -0.06 2.65 9.27
CA GLU A 54 0.80 3.75 9.66
C GLU A 54 1.75 3.39 10.81
N TYR A 55 1.34 2.52 11.74
CA TYR A 55 2.25 2.00 12.77
C TYR A 55 3.23 0.98 12.21
N MET A 56 2.81 0.13 11.25
CA MET A 56 3.70 -0.79 10.55
C MET A 56 4.76 -0.02 9.76
N ALA A 57 4.40 1.11 9.17
CA ALA A 57 5.32 1.98 8.42
C ALA A 57 6.42 2.62 9.28
N LEU A 58 6.25 2.68 10.60
CA LEU A 58 7.30 3.14 11.53
C LEU A 58 8.45 2.13 11.68
N ILE A 59 8.26 0.89 11.22
CA ILE A 59 9.27 -0.16 11.32
C ILE A 59 10.04 -0.24 10.00
N GLU A 60 11.31 0.13 10.02
CA GLU A 60 12.18 -0.16 8.90
C GLU A 60 12.56 -1.65 8.94
N TRP A 61 13.11 -2.11 10.06
CA TRP A 61 13.41 -3.52 10.30
C TRP A 61 13.10 -3.91 11.74
N MET A 62 12.68 -5.16 11.94
CA MET A 62 12.41 -5.67 13.29
C MET A 62 13.64 -5.67 14.20
N GLU A 63 14.83 -5.84 13.61
CA GLU A 63 16.09 -5.83 14.31
C GLU A 63 16.44 -4.43 14.88
N ASP A 64 15.89 -3.36 14.32
CA ASP A 64 16.12 -1.99 14.77
C ASP A 64 15.21 -1.62 15.95
N GLY A 65 14.27 -2.52 16.30
CA GLY A 65 13.37 -2.36 17.42
C GLY A 65 11.95 -1.93 17.05
N ARG A 66 11.11 -1.85 18.07
CA ARG A 66 9.72 -1.42 17.92
C ARG A 66 9.61 0.09 18.00
N PRO A 67 8.61 0.70 17.32
CA PRO A 67 8.39 2.13 17.42
C PRO A 67 8.04 2.54 18.86
N SER A 68 8.52 3.74 19.25
CA SER A 68 8.24 4.32 20.56
C SER A 68 6.77 4.75 20.67
N THR A 69 6.29 4.91 21.91
CA THR A 69 4.95 5.47 22.16
C THR A 69 4.82 6.86 21.54
N GLU A 70 5.85 7.70 21.63
CA GLU A 70 5.88 9.05 21.06
C GLU A 70 5.73 9.04 19.53
N SER A 71 6.40 8.10 18.85
CA SER A 71 6.26 7.93 17.39
C SER A 71 4.83 7.54 17.02
N MET A 72 4.21 6.62 17.75
CA MET A 72 2.83 6.23 17.54
C MET A 72 1.84 7.38 17.83
N GLU A 73 2.07 8.17 18.87
CA GLU A 73 1.27 9.36 19.16
C GLU A 73 1.39 10.44 18.08
N THR A 74 2.54 10.51 17.41
CA THR A 74 2.74 11.42 16.27
C THR A 74 1.89 10.97 15.08
N VAL A 75 1.79 9.66 14.82
CA VAL A 75 0.85 9.10 13.85
C VAL A 75 -0.59 9.42 14.23
N ASP A 76 -1.00 9.22 15.50
CA ASP A 76 -2.35 9.54 15.99
C ASP A 76 -2.72 11.00 15.71
N ARG A 77 -1.81 11.94 15.98
CA ARG A 77 -2.00 13.37 15.72
C ARG A 77 -2.14 13.66 14.22
N ARG A 78 -1.29 13.05 13.37
CA ARG A 78 -1.34 13.22 11.93
C ARG A 78 -2.68 12.76 11.35
N ILE A 79 -3.14 11.56 11.72
CA ILE A 79 -4.44 11.04 11.28
C ILE A 79 -5.58 11.91 11.79
N SER A 80 -5.54 12.36 13.06
CA SER A 80 -6.53 13.28 13.62
C SER A 80 -6.65 14.58 12.79
N MET A 81 -5.52 15.13 12.34
CA MET A 81 -5.50 16.30 11.44
C MET A 81 -6.09 16.00 10.06
N GLN A 82 -5.77 14.84 9.49
CA GLN A 82 -6.28 14.45 8.17
C GLN A 82 -7.80 14.27 8.16
N ILE A 83 -8.37 13.70 9.22
CA ILE A 83 -9.83 13.51 9.35
C ILE A 83 -10.56 14.72 9.92
N GLY A 84 -9.84 15.78 10.31
CA GLY A 84 -10.39 17.03 10.83
C GLY A 84 -10.98 16.94 12.25
N ARG A 85 -10.69 15.86 12.99
CA ARG A 85 -11.17 15.66 14.38
C ARG A 85 -10.21 14.77 15.18
N PRO A 86 -10.18 14.87 16.51
CA PRO A 86 -9.40 13.98 17.36
C PRO A 86 -9.86 12.52 17.20
N LEU A 87 -8.91 11.59 17.13
CA LEU A 87 -9.20 10.16 17.26
C LEU A 87 -9.70 9.86 18.67
N CYS A 88 -10.80 9.13 18.80
CA CYS A 88 -11.28 8.70 20.11
C CYS A 88 -10.36 7.64 20.72
N GLU A 89 -10.38 7.51 22.05
CA GLU A 89 -9.53 6.57 22.77
C GLU A 89 -9.76 5.11 22.35
N LYS A 90 -11.01 4.73 22.08
CA LYS A 90 -11.37 3.40 21.59
C LYS A 90 -10.65 3.09 20.27
N THR A 91 -10.61 4.03 19.32
CA THR A 91 -9.96 3.87 18.02
C THR A 91 -8.44 3.73 18.18
N ARG A 92 -7.81 4.61 18.98
CA ARG A 92 -6.36 4.54 19.24
C ARG A 92 -5.97 3.21 19.88
N ARG A 93 -6.68 2.78 20.92
CA ARG A 93 -6.44 1.52 21.59
C ARG A 93 -6.58 0.34 20.65
N SER A 94 -7.66 0.29 19.86
CA SER A 94 -7.89 -0.80 18.90
C SER A 94 -6.83 -0.85 17.80
N GLY A 95 -6.33 0.30 17.32
CA GLY A 95 -5.20 0.36 16.38
C GLY A 95 -3.92 -0.21 16.99
N ARG A 96 -3.59 0.15 18.23
CA ARG A 96 -2.42 -0.37 18.97
C ARG A 96 -2.53 -1.86 19.29
N GLU A 97 -3.73 -2.34 19.62
CA GLU A 97 -3.99 -3.77 19.81
C GLU A 97 -3.81 -4.55 18.50
N ALA A 98 -4.33 -4.03 17.38
CA ALA A 98 -4.14 -4.64 16.06
C ALA A 98 -2.65 -4.69 15.68
N PHE A 99 -1.91 -3.62 15.89
CA PHE A 99 -0.47 -3.56 15.66
C PHE A 99 0.31 -4.55 16.54
N SER A 100 -0.01 -4.62 17.84
CA SER A 100 0.62 -5.57 18.75
C SER A 100 0.32 -7.02 18.37
N SER A 101 -0.91 -7.30 17.93
CA SER A 101 -1.32 -8.62 17.44
C SER A 101 -0.59 -8.99 16.16
N ALA A 102 -0.42 -8.05 15.23
CA ALA A 102 0.35 -8.25 14.00
C ALA A 102 1.80 -8.63 14.30
N LEU A 103 2.45 -7.91 15.22
CA LEU A 103 3.83 -8.20 15.64
C LEU A 103 3.98 -9.45 16.53
N ALA A 104 2.89 -10.07 16.94
CA ALA A 104 2.92 -11.40 17.57
C ALA A 104 2.90 -12.55 16.53
N GLN A 105 2.61 -12.24 15.26
CA GLN A 105 2.56 -13.25 14.20
C GLN A 105 3.96 -13.54 13.63
N PRO A 106 4.43 -14.80 13.64
CA PRO A 106 5.77 -15.13 13.14
C PRO A 106 6.01 -14.72 11.68
N ALA A 107 5.01 -14.92 10.81
CA ALA A 107 5.13 -14.55 9.41
C ALA A 107 5.31 -13.02 9.21
N VAL A 108 4.61 -12.20 10.01
CA VAL A 108 4.77 -10.74 9.97
C VAL A 108 6.17 -10.34 10.43
N VAL A 109 6.62 -10.87 11.58
CA VAL A 109 7.98 -10.61 12.10
C VAL A 109 9.03 -11.02 11.09
N GLN A 110 8.90 -12.21 10.49
CA GLN A 110 9.83 -12.70 9.48
C GLN A 110 9.92 -11.75 8.29
N ARG A 111 8.79 -11.31 7.72
CA ARG A 111 8.78 -10.42 6.53
C ARG A 111 9.25 -9.00 6.83
N MET A 112 9.17 -8.58 8.09
CA MET A 112 9.68 -7.30 8.54
C MET A 112 11.17 -7.35 8.97
N SER A 113 11.81 -8.52 8.89
CA SER A 113 13.20 -8.75 9.32
C SER A 113 14.16 -8.82 8.12
N ARG A 114 15.39 -8.31 8.29
CA ARG A 114 16.48 -8.44 7.30
C ARG A 114 16.79 -9.89 6.98
N SER A 115 16.65 -10.77 7.98
CA SER A 115 16.92 -12.20 7.83
C SER A 115 16.06 -12.88 6.76
N ALA A 116 14.87 -12.36 6.45
CA ALA A 116 14.02 -12.87 5.37
C ALA A 116 14.66 -12.74 3.97
N TYR A 117 15.67 -11.91 3.84
CA TYR A 117 16.32 -11.55 2.57
C TYR A 117 17.78 -11.98 2.52
N GLY A 118 18.31 -12.63 3.56
CA GLY A 118 19.71 -13.01 3.67
C GLY A 118 20.23 -13.94 2.57
N ASP A 119 19.37 -14.79 2.00
CA ASP A 119 19.71 -15.72 0.92
C ASP A 119 19.63 -15.07 -0.49
N ARG A 120 19.11 -13.85 -0.60
CA ARG A 120 19.02 -13.13 -1.88
C ARG A 120 20.27 -12.31 -2.10
N PRO A 121 20.81 -12.25 -3.34
CA PRO A 121 22.01 -11.47 -3.63
C PRO A 121 21.74 -9.98 -3.43
N HIS A 122 22.56 -9.32 -2.63
CA HIS A 122 22.58 -7.86 -2.42
C HIS A 122 23.82 -7.44 -1.64
N ASP A 123 24.20 -6.17 -1.78
CA ASP A 123 25.19 -5.51 -0.92
C ASP A 123 24.49 -4.65 0.13
N HIS A 124 23.32 -4.12 -0.23
CA HIS A 124 22.52 -3.23 0.59
C HIS A 124 21.03 -3.54 0.43
N LEU A 125 20.30 -3.47 1.55
CA LEU A 125 18.82 -3.52 1.58
C LEU A 125 18.26 -2.12 1.84
N GLU A 126 17.38 -1.69 0.99
CA GLU A 126 16.60 -0.45 1.16
C GLU A 126 15.13 -0.80 1.42
N VAL A 127 14.48 -0.06 2.32
CA VAL A 127 13.06 -0.19 2.62
C VAL A 127 12.36 1.13 2.36
N CYS A 128 11.27 1.07 1.61
CA CYS A 128 10.33 2.17 1.44
C CYS A 128 8.97 1.74 2.00
N ASN A 129 8.52 2.43 3.05
CA ASN A 129 7.19 2.22 3.63
C ASN A 129 6.23 3.32 3.14
N GLU A 130 4.96 2.97 2.91
CA GLU A 130 3.92 3.90 2.47
C GLU A 130 4.36 4.72 1.23
N LEU A 131 5.01 4.08 0.27
CA LEU A 131 5.58 4.71 -0.90
C LEU A 131 4.50 5.13 -1.89
N PRO A 132 4.20 6.43 -2.06
CA PRO A 132 3.30 6.87 -3.11
C PRO A 132 3.98 6.77 -4.48
N PHE A 133 3.22 6.39 -5.50
CA PHE A 133 3.73 6.37 -6.86
C PHE A 133 2.72 6.88 -7.88
N ILE A 134 3.23 7.43 -8.98
CA ILE A 134 2.49 7.74 -10.20
C ILE A 134 3.38 7.28 -11.36
N VAL A 135 2.93 6.30 -12.12
CA VAL A 135 3.68 5.74 -13.24
C VAL A 135 2.83 5.83 -14.51
N LYS A 136 3.42 6.38 -15.56
CA LYS A 136 2.80 6.44 -16.90
C LYS A 136 3.37 5.33 -17.75
N THR A 137 2.49 4.54 -18.34
CA THR A 137 2.82 3.50 -19.31
C THR A 137 2.06 3.71 -20.61
N GLU A 138 2.32 2.92 -21.62
CA GLU A 138 1.59 2.95 -22.89
C GLU A 138 0.09 2.64 -22.73
N VAL A 139 -0.27 1.87 -21.69
CA VAL A 139 -1.66 1.46 -21.43
C VAL A 139 -2.42 2.41 -20.51
N GLY A 140 -1.73 3.37 -19.86
CA GLY A 140 -2.37 4.35 -18.96
C GLY A 140 -1.48 4.87 -17.86
N GLU A 141 -2.09 5.60 -16.93
CA GLU A 141 -1.45 6.10 -15.73
C GLU A 141 -1.89 5.25 -14.53
N PHE A 142 -0.91 4.70 -13.81
CA PHE A 142 -1.10 3.98 -12.56
C PHE A 142 -0.67 4.86 -11.40
N ASN A 143 -1.50 4.97 -10.39
CA ASN A 143 -1.17 5.66 -9.16
C ASN A 143 -1.62 4.82 -7.96
N GLY A 144 -0.91 4.97 -6.87
CA GLY A 144 -1.22 4.22 -5.66
C GLY A 144 -0.23 4.50 -4.55
N ARG A 145 -0.28 3.65 -3.54
CA ARG A 145 0.66 3.66 -2.43
C ARG A 145 1.02 2.22 -2.10
N ILE A 146 2.30 1.93 -2.08
CA ILE A 146 2.83 0.62 -1.70
C ILE A 146 3.08 0.64 -0.20
N ASP A 147 2.46 -0.28 0.54
CA ASP A 147 2.60 -0.33 2.00
C ASP A 147 4.06 -0.57 2.42
N ARG A 148 4.72 -1.53 1.78
CA ARG A 148 6.14 -1.81 2.01
C ARG A 148 6.82 -2.33 0.74
N LEU A 149 7.94 -1.75 0.38
CA LEU A 149 8.81 -2.19 -0.71
C LEU A 149 10.21 -2.42 -0.17
N VAL A 150 10.73 -3.64 -0.31
CA VAL A 150 12.10 -3.99 0.01
C VAL A 150 12.89 -4.12 -1.28
N ILE A 151 14.01 -3.42 -1.39
CA ILE A 151 14.85 -3.36 -2.59
C ILE A 151 16.22 -3.90 -2.26
N GLY A 152 16.65 -4.93 -2.95
CA GLY A 152 18.05 -5.40 -2.92
C GLY A 152 18.87 -4.65 -3.95
N ARG A 153 19.94 -4.02 -3.50
CA ARG A 153 20.88 -3.28 -4.36
C ARG A 153 22.24 -3.96 -4.40
N ARG A 154 22.90 -3.81 -5.55
CA ARG A 154 24.31 -4.13 -5.73
C ARG A 154 24.99 -2.97 -6.46
N ASP A 155 26.09 -2.46 -5.95
CA ASP A 155 26.79 -1.30 -6.50
C ASP A 155 25.85 -0.08 -6.72
N GLY A 156 24.87 0.10 -5.82
CA GLY A 156 23.87 1.17 -5.89
C GLY A 156 22.70 0.91 -6.85
N VAL A 157 22.77 -0.13 -7.68
CA VAL A 157 21.72 -0.48 -8.66
C VAL A 157 20.74 -1.47 -8.02
N ALA A 158 19.43 -1.26 -8.23
CA ALA A 158 18.40 -2.22 -7.83
C ALA A 158 18.57 -3.50 -8.66
N ILE A 159 18.57 -4.67 -8.02
CA ILE A 159 18.69 -5.97 -8.68
C ILE A 159 17.51 -6.89 -8.40
N TRP A 160 16.70 -6.57 -7.40
CA TRP A 160 15.41 -7.17 -7.13
C TRP A 160 14.59 -6.29 -6.20
N ALA A 161 13.28 -6.53 -6.20
CA ALA A 161 12.36 -5.90 -5.25
C ALA A 161 11.34 -6.92 -4.71
N ASP A 162 10.88 -6.73 -3.47
CA ASP A 162 9.80 -7.50 -2.84
C ASP A 162 8.75 -6.52 -2.33
N LEU A 163 7.57 -6.56 -2.96
CA LEU A 163 6.43 -5.74 -2.65
C LEU A 163 5.54 -6.48 -1.65
N ILE A 164 5.22 -5.83 -0.55
CA ILE A 164 4.35 -6.37 0.49
C ILE A 164 3.17 -5.42 0.68
N ASP A 165 1.98 -5.94 0.53
CA ASP A 165 0.73 -5.24 0.78
C ASP A 165 0.07 -5.83 2.02
N PHE A 166 -0.15 -5.02 3.05
CA PHE A 166 -0.73 -5.46 4.30
C PHE A 166 -2.24 -5.56 4.21
N LYS A 167 -2.78 -6.64 4.73
CA LYS A 167 -4.23 -6.84 4.80
C LYS A 167 -4.64 -7.11 6.24
N SER A 168 -5.63 -6.34 6.71
CA SER A 168 -6.23 -6.53 8.05
C SER A 168 -7.40 -7.50 8.05
N ASP A 169 -7.81 -7.99 6.87
CA ASP A 169 -8.95 -8.87 6.69
C ASP A 169 -8.72 -10.22 7.38
N ALA A 170 -9.81 -10.81 7.85
CA ALA A 170 -9.79 -12.18 8.35
C ALA A 170 -9.73 -13.15 7.16
N ALA A 171 -8.53 -13.50 6.72
CA ALA A 171 -8.33 -14.59 5.80
C ALA A 171 -8.11 -15.89 6.58
N SER A 172 -8.70 -16.98 6.12
CA SER A 172 -8.37 -18.34 6.52
C SER A 172 -7.64 -19.03 5.36
N LEU A 173 -6.93 -20.11 5.65
CA LEU A 173 -6.29 -20.88 4.57
C LEU A 173 -7.31 -21.42 3.55
N GLU A 174 -8.55 -21.65 3.97
CA GLU A 174 -9.64 -22.13 3.12
C GLU A 174 -10.15 -21.05 2.13
N THR A 175 -10.11 -19.79 2.53
CA THR A 175 -10.59 -18.65 1.70
C THR A 175 -9.45 -17.88 1.02
N LEU A 176 -8.20 -18.30 1.23
CA LEU A 176 -7.02 -17.57 0.79
C LEU A 176 -6.99 -17.33 -0.72
N SER A 177 -7.34 -18.35 -1.52
CA SER A 177 -7.36 -18.24 -2.98
C SER A 177 -8.35 -17.19 -3.47
N GLU A 178 -9.58 -17.18 -2.92
CA GLU A 178 -10.60 -16.21 -3.29
C GLU A 178 -10.20 -14.78 -2.92
N VAL A 179 -9.53 -14.64 -1.77
CA VAL A 179 -9.02 -13.33 -1.32
C VAL A 179 -7.84 -12.89 -2.17
N GLN A 180 -6.91 -13.78 -2.52
CA GLN A 180 -5.81 -13.47 -3.43
C GLN A 180 -6.32 -13.02 -4.81
N ASP A 181 -7.33 -13.71 -5.37
CA ASP A 181 -7.90 -13.35 -6.67
C ASP A 181 -8.54 -11.95 -6.65
N ARG A 182 -9.15 -11.55 -5.52
CA ARG A 182 -9.70 -10.20 -5.33
C ARG A 182 -8.62 -9.11 -5.43
N TYR A 183 -7.42 -9.37 -4.90
CA TYR A 183 -6.33 -8.40 -4.87
C TYR A 183 -5.31 -8.57 -5.99
N ARG A 184 -5.44 -9.61 -6.83
CA ARG A 184 -4.51 -9.93 -7.92
C ARG A 184 -4.27 -8.74 -8.85
N SER A 185 -5.35 -8.12 -9.35
CA SER A 185 -5.23 -6.98 -10.27
C SER A 185 -4.48 -5.79 -9.64
N GLN A 186 -4.74 -5.50 -8.37
CA GLN A 186 -4.02 -4.44 -7.65
C GLN A 186 -2.53 -4.74 -7.54
N LEU A 187 -2.17 -5.96 -7.17
CA LEU A 187 -0.77 -6.35 -7.03
C LEU A 187 -0.04 -6.41 -8.38
N ASP A 188 -0.71 -6.86 -9.45
CA ASP A 188 -0.16 -6.85 -10.80
C ASP A 188 0.17 -5.41 -11.25
N ASP A 189 -0.71 -4.45 -10.96
CA ASP A 189 -0.48 -3.05 -11.28
C ASP A 189 0.69 -2.46 -10.45
N TYR A 190 0.78 -2.83 -9.18
CA TYR A 190 1.88 -2.41 -8.31
C TYR A 190 3.22 -3.02 -8.74
N GLN A 191 3.24 -4.30 -9.13
CA GLN A 191 4.45 -4.93 -9.68
C GLN A 191 4.92 -4.21 -10.94
N ARG A 192 4.02 -3.91 -11.88
CA ARG A 192 4.35 -3.15 -13.10
C ARG A 192 4.91 -1.77 -12.77
N ALA A 193 4.32 -1.07 -11.79
CA ALA A 193 4.83 0.22 -11.35
C ALA A 193 6.26 0.10 -10.81
N VAL A 194 6.55 -0.89 -9.96
CA VAL A 194 7.88 -1.14 -9.40
C VAL A 194 8.89 -1.51 -10.50
N GLN A 195 8.50 -2.35 -11.48
CA GLN A 195 9.35 -2.69 -12.62
C GLN A 195 9.79 -1.42 -13.38
N VAL A 196 8.85 -0.53 -13.66
CA VAL A 196 9.16 0.73 -14.37
C VAL A 196 9.99 1.69 -13.51
N MET A 197 9.66 1.81 -12.22
CA MET A 197 10.36 2.73 -11.31
C MET A 197 11.82 2.34 -11.06
N LEU A 198 12.12 1.03 -11.03
CA LEU A 198 13.42 0.51 -10.68
C LEU A 198 14.21 -0.08 -11.86
N ASP A 199 13.63 -0.05 -13.07
CA ASP A 199 14.18 -0.68 -14.29
C ASP A 199 14.48 -2.18 -14.07
N LEU A 200 13.49 -2.90 -13.49
CA LEU A 200 13.58 -4.34 -13.18
C LEU A 200 12.73 -5.16 -14.13
N SER A 201 13.18 -6.39 -14.43
CA SER A 201 12.36 -7.37 -15.16
C SER A 201 11.26 -7.95 -14.24
N PRO A 202 10.20 -8.55 -14.82
CA PRO A 202 9.13 -9.19 -14.05
C PRO A 202 9.63 -10.22 -13.02
N GLU A 203 10.65 -10.99 -13.35
CA GLU A 203 11.22 -12.04 -12.51
C GLU A 203 12.01 -11.49 -11.30
N GLN A 204 12.40 -10.21 -11.40
CA GLN A 204 13.14 -9.52 -10.32
C GLN A 204 12.20 -8.85 -9.30
N VAL A 205 10.89 -8.78 -9.58
CA VAL A 205 9.91 -8.16 -8.68
C VAL A 205 8.95 -9.21 -8.15
N SER A 206 9.03 -9.52 -6.87
CA SER A 206 8.04 -10.36 -6.17
C SER A 206 6.98 -9.50 -5.50
N ALA A 207 5.74 -10.00 -5.41
CA ALA A 207 4.66 -9.36 -4.67
C ALA A 207 3.93 -10.37 -3.79
N ARG A 208 3.40 -9.89 -2.67
CA ARG A 208 2.67 -10.70 -1.71
C ARG A 208 1.64 -9.93 -0.92
N LEU A 209 0.62 -10.63 -0.47
CA LEU A 209 -0.28 -10.16 0.58
C LEU A 209 0.23 -10.66 1.93
N LEU A 210 0.30 -9.79 2.90
CA LEU A 210 0.62 -10.16 4.27
C LEU A 210 -0.58 -9.87 5.17
N PHE A 211 -1.31 -10.94 5.52
CA PHE A 211 -2.47 -10.85 6.39
C PHE A 211 -2.02 -10.72 7.84
N THR A 212 -2.11 -9.53 8.38
CA THR A 212 -1.54 -9.15 9.68
C THR A 212 -2.30 -9.74 10.87
N GLY A 213 -3.61 -10.00 10.74
CA GLY A 213 -4.42 -10.62 11.78
C GLY A 213 -4.11 -12.11 11.95
N PRO A 214 -4.32 -12.94 10.93
CA PRO A 214 -4.04 -14.38 11.00
C PRO A 214 -2.55 -14.75 10.86
N GLY A 215 -1.69 -13.82 10.46
CA GLY A 215 -0.27 -14.09 10.23
C GLY A 215 -0.01 -14.98 9.02
N ILE A 216 -0.69 -14.74 7.91
CA ILE A 216 -0.54 -15.50 6.66
C ILE A 216 0.28 -14.65 5.67
N ASP A 217 1.39 -15.23 5.19
CA ASP A 217 2.18 -14.69 4.08
C ASP A 217 1.76 -15.41 2.79
N ALA A 218 1.19 -14.68 1.86
CA ALA A 218 0.59 -15.19 0.65
C ALA A 218 1.30 -14.58 -0.58
N PRO A 219 2.35 -15.24 -1.13
CA PRO A 219 2.99 -14.79 -2.35
C PRO A 219 2.02 -14.86 -3.53
N LEU A 220 2.14 -13.90 -4.44
CA LEU A 220 1.51 -14.00 -5.76
C LEU A 220 2.34 -14.95 -6.61
N SER A 221 1.70 -15.97 -7.14
CA SER A 221 2.28 -16.94 -8.07
C SER A 221 1.86 -16.64 -9.51
#